data_7a4724bee2e4d60fea6241a223ed1c81
#
_entry.id   7a4724bee2e4d60fea6241a223ed1c81
#
_cell.length_a   1.000
_cell.length_b   1.000
_cell.length_c   1.000
_cell.angle_alpha   90.00
_cell.angle_beta   90.00
_cell.angle_gamma   90.00
#
_symmetry.space_group_name_H-M   'P 1'
#
loop_
_entity.id
_entity.type
_entity.pdbx_description
1 polymer ?
#
loop_
_entity_poly.entity_id
_entity_poly.type
_entity_poly.pdbx_seq_one_letter_code
_entity_poly.pdbx_strand_id
1 'polypeptide(L)'
;MFAGLAIVIAALFFMSLGMTQATDFGAVKLQWQFATCLFGLAAAGLCIPFVPAAVRYTRMLFREGENETAETRASGYALICLVGLAAAVIAISNAVPAARDLNEGPDTGTVTSCYFHQSPVKSSPTNTIPSSYQNKFNMTLDGKSKFVLVIETDKQDDLQSASGIRGTLYNGCLSHHPSSKKLVLDLYPRTQIIADARIV
;
A
#
# COMPACT_ATOMS: atom_id res chain seq x y z
N MET A 1 27.75 -12.07 -10.33
CA MET A 1 26.89 -11.07 -11.01
C MET A 1 25.40 -11.14 -10.58
N PHE A 2 24.76 -12.30 -10.57
CA PHE A 2 23.35 -12.44 -10.15
C PHE A 2 23.06 -12.00 -8.71
N ALA A 3 23.93 -12.31 -7.73
CA ALA A 3 23.73 -11.92 -6.34
C ALA A 3 23.72 -10.40 -6.17
N GLY A 4 24.61 -9.67 -6.84
CA GLY A 4 24.62 -8.22 -6.79
C GLY A 4 23.34 -7.59 -7.35
N LEU A 5 22.86 -8.10 -8.49
CA LEU A 5 21.61 -7.63 -9.10
C LEU A 5 20.40 -7.87 -8.17
N ALA A 6 20.34 -9.04 -7.53
CA ALA A 6 19.27 -9.38 -6.59
C ALA A 6 19.25 -8.44 -5.38
N ILE A 7 20.43 -8.11 -4.82
CA ILE A 7 20.56 -7.15 -3.71
C ILE A 7 20.07 -5.77 -4.13
N VAL A 8 20.46 -5.29 -5.32
CA VAL A 8 20.04 -3.97 -5.82
C VAL A 8 18.51 -3.92 -6.01
N ILE A 9 17.92 -4.95 -6.63
CA ILE A 9 16.45 -5.00 -6.84
C ILE A 9 15.71 -5.06 -5.50
N ALA A 10 16.19 -5.87 -4.54
CA ALA A 10 15.62 -5.92 -3.20
C ALA A 10 15.70 -4.55 -2.49
N ALA A 11 16.86 -3.88 -2.55
CA ALA A 11 17.03 -2.56 -1.96
C ALA A 11 16.08 -1.52 -2.58
N LEU A 12 15.94 -1.51 -3.90
CA LEU A 12 15.01 -0.61 -4.61
C LEU A 12 13.54 -0.92 -4.26
N PHE A 13 13.19 -2.20 -4.13
CA PHE A 13 11.85 -2.61 -3.70
C PHE A 13 11.53 -2.10 -2.29
N PHE A 14 12.41 -2.32 -1.30
CA PHE A 14 12.19 -1.85 0.07
C PHE A 14 12.20 -0.32 0.16
N MET A 15 13.07 0.35 -0.59
CA MET A 15 13.07 1.82 -0.66
C MET A 15 11.76 2.36 -1.23
N SER A 16 11.27 1.80 -2.34
CA SER A 16 10.01 2.22 -2.95
C SER A 16 8.81 1.93 -2.05
N LEU A 17 8.83 0.80 -1.33
CA LEU A 17 7.80 0.47 -0.34
C LEU A 17 7.79 1.47 0.81
N GLY A 18 8.96 1.84 1.35
CA GLY A 18 9.10 2.87 2.38
C GLY A 18 8.58 4.23 1.90
N MET A 19 8.89 4.63 0.67
CA MET A 19 8.39 5.88 0.09
C MET A 19 6.88 5.86 -0.13
N THR A 20 6.29 4.71 -0.51
CA THR A 20 4.83 4.56 -0.64
C THR A 20 4.12 4.72 0.71
N GLN A 21 4.74 4.27 1.81
CA GLN A 21 4.21 4.44 3.16
C GLN A 21 4.43 5.85 3.72
N ALA A 22 5.56 6.48 3.36
CA ALA A 22 5.88 7.84 3.80
C ALA A 22 5.02 8.92 3.11
N THR A 23 4.45 8.61 1.93
CA THR A 23 3.58 9.51 1.17
C THR A 23 2.12 9.10 1.34
N ASP A 24 1.28 9.98 1.90
CA ASP A 24 -0.13 9.64 2.14
C ASP A 24 -1.03 9.97 0.95
N PHE A 25 -0.68 10.99 0.18
CA PHE A 25 -1.57 11.61 -0.81
C PHE A 25 -0.86 11.97 -2.11
N GLY A 26 -1.67 12.26 -3.13
CA GLY A 26 -1.24 12.85 -4.38
C GLY A 26 -0.69 11.87 -5.41
N ALA A 27 -0.36 12.42 -6.58
CA ALA A 27 0.22 11.67 -7.68
C ALA A 27 1.54 10.97 -7.30
N VAL A 28 2.30 11.56 -6.37
CA VAL A 28 3.58 11.00 -5.91
C VAL A 28 3.38 9.66 -5.22
N LYS A 29 2.34 9.51 -4.40
CA LYS A 29 1.99 8.22 -3.79
C LYS A 29 1.69 7.17 -4.86
N LEU A 30 0.89 7.55 -5.85
CA LEU A 30 0.51 6.67 -6.95
C LEU A 30 1.73 6.23 -7.78
N GLN A 31 2.67 7.16 -8.05
CA GLN A 31 3.92 6.86 -8.74
C GLN A 31 4.79 5.87 -7.94
N TRP A 32 4.94 6.07 -6.62
CA TRP A 32 5.68 5.14 -5.77
C TRP A 32 5.00 3.78 -5.66
N GLN A 33 3.68 3.74 -5.59
CA GLN A 33 2.94 2.48 -5.62
C GLN A 33 3.19 1.73 -6.94
N PHE A 34 3.16 2.41 -8.07
CA PHE A 34 3.48 1.81 -9.37
C PHE A 34 4.93 1.35 -9.45
N ALA A 35 5.90 2.16 -8.99
CA ALA A 35 7.31 1.78 -8.92
C ALA A 35 7.54 0.54 -8.04
N THR A 36 6.89 0.46 -6.89
CA THR A 36 6.95 -0.73 -6.00
C THR A 36 6.47 -1.99 -6.73
N CYS A 37 5.40 -1.87 -7.52
CA CYS A 37 4.91 -2.99 -8.33
C CYS A 37 5.93 -3.42 -9.40
N LEU A 38 6.58 -2.48 -10.09
CA LEU A 38 7.61 -2.79 -11.10
C LEU A 38 8.81 -3.50 -10.47
N PHE A 39 9.29 -3.03 -9.32
CA PHE A 39 10.38 -3.69 -8.61
C PHE A 39 9.96 -5.06 -8.06
N GLY A 40 8.71 -5.22 -7.63
CA GLY A 40 8.14 -6.51 -7.23
C GLY A 40 8.12 -7.52 -8.39
N LEU A 41 7.73 -7.08 -9.59
CA LEU A 41 7.79 -7.91 -10.79
C LEU A 41 9.22 -8.27 -11.20
N ALA A 42 10.15 -7.32 -11.10
CA ALA A 42 11.57 -7.59 -11.35
C ALA A 42 12.14 -8.62 -10.36
N ALA A 43 11.79 -8.50 -9.06
CA ALA A 43 12.17 -9.49 -8.04
C ALA A 43 11.57 -10.87 -8.34
N ALA A 44 10.29 -10.95 -8.73
CA ALA A 44 9.66 -12.19 -9.15
C ALA A 44 10.35 -12.81 -10.37
N GLY A 45 10.77 -11.99 -11.34
CA GLY A 45 11.53 -12.40 -12.51
C GLY A 45 12.86 -13.07 -12.17
N LEU A 46 13.52 -12.66 -11.09
CA LEU A 46 14.75 -13.30 -10.60
C LEU A 46 14.50 -14.72 -10.05
N CYS A 47 13.27 -15.10 -9.75
CA CYS A 47 12.92 -16.45 -9.31
C CYS A 47 12.77 -17.44 -10.48
N ILE A 48 12.57 -16.96 -11.71
CA ILE A 48 12.35 -17.81 -12.90
C ILE A 48 13.47 -18.84 -13.13
N PRO A 49 14.77 -18.50 -13.01
CA PRO A 49 15.86 -19.47 -13.19
C PRO A 49 15.83 -20.65 -12.20
N PHE A 50 15.14 -20.50 -11.07
CA PHE A 50 15.04 -21.55 -10.04
C PHE A 50 13.93 -22.57 -10.32
N VAL A 51 12.98 -22.25 -11.21
CA VAL A 51 11.86 -23.13 -11.57
C VAL A 51 12.32 -24.48 -12.11
N PRO A 52 13.27 -24.56 -13.06
CA PRO A 52 13.77 -25.86 -13.54
C PRO A 52 14.41 -26.70 -12.44
N ALA A 53 15.15 -26.04 -11.54
CA ALA A 53 15.75 -26.72 -10.38
C ALA A 53 14.68 -27.26 -9.42
N ALA A 54 13.68 -26.46 -9.09
CA ALA A 54 12.55 -26.89 -8.27
C ALA A 54 11.86 -28.13 -8.85
N VAL A 55 11.52 -28.09 -10.14
CA VAL A 55 10.89 -29.21 -10.85
C VAL A 55 11.78 -30.46 -10.84
N ARG A 56 13.09 -30.32 -11.10
CA ARG A 56 14.04 -31.42 -11.10
C ARG A 56 14.12 -32.11 -9.75
N TYR A 57 14.32 -31.34 -8.67
CA TYR A 57 14.44 -31.90 -7.32
C TYR A 57 13.12 -32.50 -6.83
N THR A 58 11.99 -31.90 -7.15
CA THR A 58 10.67 -32.48 -6.83
C THR A 58 10.47 -33.84 -7.53
N ARG A 59 10.88 -33.95 -8.84
CA ARG A 59 10.81 -35.23 -9.55
C ARG A 59 11.74 -36.29 -8.97
N MET A 60 12.92 -35.91 -8.48
CA MET A 60 13.84 -36.84 -7.80
C MET A 60 13.23 -37.42 -6.53
N LEU A 61 12.57 -36.60 -5.70
CA LEU A 61 11.86 -37.05 -4.50
C LEU A 61 10.79 -38.08 -4.80
N PHE A 62 10.03 -37.91 -5.88
CA PHE A 62 9.01 -38.88 -6.29
C PHE A 62 9.58 -40.19 -6.87
N ARG A 63 10.85 -40.19 -7.34
CA ARG A 63 11.46 -41.37 -7.97
C ARG A 63 12.36 -42.18 -7.08
N GLU A 64 13.12 -41.56 -6.19
CA GLU A 64 14.24 -42.17 -5.48
C GLU A 64 13.96 -42.38 -3.98
N GLY A 65 12.78 -41.96 -3.47
CA GLY A 65 12.45 -42.05 -2.06
C GLY A 65 13.21 -41.01 -1.22
N GLU A 66 13.10 -41.13 0.09
CA GLU A 66 13.63 -40.19 1.10
C GLU A 66 15.16 -40.04 0.99
N ASN A 67 15.57 -38.96 0.30
CA ASN A 67 16.95 -38.48 0.35
C ASN A 67 16.92 -37.08 1.01
N GLU A 68 17.34 -37.00 2.26
CA GLU A 68 17.27 -35.83 3.13
C GLU A 68 17.85 -34.55 2.47
N THR A 69 18.94 -34.70 1.70
CA THR A 69 19.55 -33.57 0.96
C THR A 69 18.74 -33.11 -0.24
N ALA A 70 18.04 -34.04 -0.92
CA ALA A 70 17.18 -33.71 -2.04
C ALA A 70 15.89 -33.04 -1.59
N GLU A 71 15.34 -33.50 -0.44
CA GLU A 71 14.16 -32.92 0.20
C GLU A 71 14.40 -31.46 0.64
N THR A 72 15.51 -31.20 1.34
CA THR A 72 15.86 -29.84 1.77
C THR A 72 16.05 -28.90 0.58
N ARG A 73 16.68 -29.34 -0.50
CA ARG A 73 16.87 -28.52 -1.72
C ARG A 73 15.56 -28.31 -2.49
N ALA A 74 14.72 -29.34 -2.60
CA ALA A 74 13.42 -29.23 -3.26
C ALA A 74 12.52 -28.24 -2.54
N SER A 75 12.44 -28.33 -1.20
CA SER A 75 11.64 -27.40 -0.38
C SER A 75 12.16 -25.96 -0.47
N GLY A 76 13.49 -25.75 -0.47
CA GLY A 76 14.08 -24.43 -0.63
C GLY A 76 13.75 -23.77 -1.98
N TYR A 77 13.92 -24.52 -3.10
CA TYR A 77 13.58 -23.99 -4.42
C TYR A 77 12.07 -23.81 -4.62
N ALA A 78 11.24 -24.70 -4.10
CA ALA A 78 9.79 -24.56 -4.13
C ALA A 78 9.33 -23.30 -3.37
N LEU A 79 9.90 -23.04 -2.20
CA LEU A 79 9.61 -21.83 -1.42
C LEU A 79 9.97 -20.56 -2.20
N ILE A 80 11.16 -20.50 -2.82
CA ILE A 80 11.58 -19.37 -3.66
C ILE A 80 10.58 -19.12 -4.78
N CYS A 81 10.16 -20.19 -5.49
CA CYS A 81 9.18 -20.07 -6.55
C CYS A 81 7.81 -19.60 -6.07
N LEU A 82 7.33 -20.09 -4.92
CA LEU A 82 6.07 -19.66 -4.31
C LEU A 82 6.10 -18.19 -3.90
N VAL A 83 7.19 -17.75 -3.26
CA VAL A 83 7.37 -16.34 -2.88
C VAL A 83 7.41 -15.45 -4.13
N GLY A 84 8.14 -15.87 -5.18
CA GLY A 84 8.18 -15.15 -6.46
C GLY A 84 6.80 -15.04 -7.12
N LEU A 85 6.03 -16.13 -7.12
CA LEU A 85 4.66 -16.13 -7.66
C LEU A 85 3.74 -15.21 -6.87
N ALA A 86 3.76 -15.29 -5.55
CA ALA A 86 2.97 -14.42 -4.68
C ALA A 86 3.32 -12.94 -4.90
N ALA A 87 4.60 -12.60 -4.96
CA ALA A 87 5.07 -11.26 -5.26
C ALA A 87 4.59 -10.76 -6.63
N ALA A 88 4.62 -11.62 -7.66
CA ALA A 88 4.12 -11.27 -9.00
C ALA A 88 2.61 -10.99 -9.00
N VAL A 89 1.82 -11.85 -8.34
CA VAL A 89 0.36 -11.68 -8.24
C VAL A 89 0.02 -10.37 -7.53
N ILE A 90 0.65 -10.09 -6.38
CA ILE A 90 0.43 -8.86 -5.62
C ILE A 90 0.86 -7.63 -6.47
N ALA A 91 2.00 -7.71 -7.14
CA ALA A 91 2.49 -6.61 -7.97
C ALA A 91 1.54 -6.32 -9.14
N ILE A 92 1.06 -7.32 -9.86
CA ILE A 92 0.14 -7.15 -11.00
C ILE A 92 -1.21 -6.60 -10.52
N SER A 93 -1.76 -7.13 -9.43
CA SER A 93 -3.07 -6.70 -8.91
C SER A 93 -3.08 -5.22 -8.47
N ASN A 94 -1.93 -4.68 -8.05
CA ASN A 94 -1.80 -3.27 -7.69
C ASN A 94 -1.31 -2.38 -8.85
N ALA A 95 -0.50 -2.91 -9.76
CA ALA A 95 0.04 -2.14 -10.89
C ALA A 95 -1.04 -1.71 -11.88
N VAL A 96 -2.00 -2.59 -12.18
CA VAL A 96 -3.05 -2.31 -13.17
C VAL A 96 -3.95 -1.14 -12.75
N PRO A 97 -4.50 -1.10 -11.52
CA PRO A 97 -5.24 0.06 -11.04
C PRO A 97 -4.41 1.34 -11.03
N ALA A 98 -3.17 1.28 -10.53
CA ALA A 98 -2.29 2.44 -10.46
C ALA A 98 -1.93 3.00 -11.85
N ALA A 99 -1.64 2.14 -12.83
CA ALA A 99 -1.35 2.55 -14.21
C ALA A 99 -2.56 3.22 -14.87
N ARG A 100 -3.77 2.70 -14.64
CA ARG A 100 -5.00 3.29 -15.17
C ARG A 100 -5.28 4.64 -14.55
N ASP A 101 -5.17 4.76 -13.23
CA ASP A 101 -5.37 6.02 -12.52
C ASP A 101 -4.34 7.08 -12.91
N LEU A 102 -3.08 6.68 -13.18
CA LEU A 102 -2.06 7.61 -13.72
C LEU A 102 -2.42 8.14 -15.12
N ASN A 103 -3.07 7.31 -15.94
CA ASN A 103 -3.44 7.69 -17.31
C ASN A 103 -4.77 8.47 -17.38
N GLU A 104 -5.75 8.12 -16.55
CA GLU A 104 -7.09 8.71 -16.57
C GLU A 104 -7.17 9.97 -15.69
N GLY A 105 -6.32 10.07 -14.67
CA GLY A 105 -6.33 11.15 -13.70
C GLY A 105 -7.34 10.96 -12.57
N PRO A 106 -7.41 11.92 -11.64
CA PRO A 106 -8.35 11.88 -10.53
C PRO A 106 -9.74 12.36 -10.92
N ASP A 107 -10.76 11.78 -10.33
CA ASP A 107 -12.15 12.22 -10.39
C ASP A 107 -12.48 13.15 -9.22
N THR A 108 -13.28 14.19 -9.47
CA THR A 108 -13.71 15.11 -8.42
C THR A 108 -15.03 14.66 -7.81
N GLY A 109 -15.05 14.49 -6.48
CA GLY A 109 -16.25 14.13 -5.72
C GLY A 109 -16.52 15.12 -4.58
N THR A 110 -17.80 15.41 -4.31
CA THR A 110 -18.19 16.24 -3.17
C THR A 110 -18.50 15.37 -1.96
N VAL A 111 -17.90 15.68 -0.81
CA VAL A 111 -18.20 14.98 0.44
C VAL A 111 -19.54 15.47 0.97
N THR A 112 -20.50 14.54 1.03
CA THR A 112 -21.87 14.81 1.53
C THR A 112 -22.02 14.52 3.01
N SER A 113 -21.21 13.62 3.56
CA SER A 113 -21.09 13.39 5.00
C SER A 113 -19.68 12.99 5.36
N CYS A 114 -19.19 13.44 6.50
CA CYS A 114 -17.91 13.04 7.07
C CYS A 114 -18.06 12.77 8.56
N TYR A 115 -17.52 11.63 9.00
CA TYR A 115 -17.41 11.28 10.40
C TYR A 115 -15.95 11.03 10.73
N PHE A 116 -15.41 11.84 11.65
CA PHE A 116 -14.04 11.73 12.14
C PHE A 116 -13.99 11.00 13.48
N HIS A 117 -13.10 10.05 13.62
CA HIS A 117 -12.82 9.34 14.85
C HIS A 117 -11.33 9.17 15.06
N GLN A 118 -10.84 9.53 16.24
CA GLN A 118 -9.45 9.34 16.62
C GLN A 118 -9.36 8.29 17.73
N SER A 119 -8.43 7.36 17.60
CA SER A 119 -8.17 6.33 18.60
C SER A 119 -6.67 6.22 18.89
N PRO A 120 -6.28 6.09 20.18
CA PRO A 120 -4.90 5.87 20.55
C PRO A 120 -4.46 4.46 20.19
N VAL A 121 -3.26 4.34 19.63
CA VAL A 121 -2.60 3.06 19.33
C VAL A 121 -1.52 2.83 20.39
N LYS A 122 -1.57 1.67 21.06
CA LYS A 122 -0.60 1.30 22.08
C LYS A 122 0.34 0.23 21.53
N SER A 123 1.63 0.41 21.71
CA SER A 123 2.64 -0.58 21.30
C SER A 123 2.62 -1.86 22.14
N SER A 124 2.07 -1.80 23.37
CA SER A 124 1.88 -2.93 24.29
C SER A 124 0.65 -2.70 25.16
N PRO A 125 -0.06 -3.79 25.58
CA PRO A 125 -1.19 -3.69 26.51
C PRO A 125 -0.83 -3.05 27.85
N THR A 126 0.43 -3.15 28.26
CA THR A 126 0.95 -2.61 29.53
C THR A 126 1.36 -1.14 29.44
N ASN A 127 1.52 -0.59 28.23
CA ASN A 127 1.86 0.81 28.06
C ASN A 127 0.64 1.71 28.28
N THR A 128 0.79 2.66 29.19
CA THR A 128 -0.23 3.70 29.48
C THR A 128 -0.18 4.84 28.47
N ILE A 129 0.99 5.09 27.86
CA ILE A 129 1.19 6.18 26.90
C ILE A 129 1.00 5.60 25.48
N PRO A 130 0.14 6.20 24.64
CA PRO A 130 0.00 5.80 23.25
C PRO A 130 1.32 6.00 22.48
N SER A 131 1.63 5.06 21.57
CA SER A 131 2.78 5.20 20.66
C SER A 131 2.44 6.07 19.44
N SER A 132 1.17 6.06 19.03
CA SER A 132 0.64 6.86 17.92
C SER A 132 -0.88 7.02 18.06
N TYR A 133 -1.48 7.79 17.16
CA TYR A 133 -2.92 7.98 17.06
C TYR A 133 -3.40 7.60 15.67
N GLN A 134 -4.43 6.77 15.60
CA GLN A 134 -5.09 6.41 14.35
C GLN A 134 -6.29 7.33 14.14
N ASN A 135 -6.26 8.10 13.07
CA ASN A 135 -7.27 9.07 12.68
C ASN A 135 -8.09 8.51 11.52
N LYS A 136 -9.34 8.16 11.78
CA LYS A 136 -10.23 7.53 10.82
C LYS A 136 -11.27 8.52 10.33
N PHE A 137 -11.31 8.74 9.03
CA PHE A 137 -12.29 9.55 8.32
C PHE A 137 -13.24 8.63 7.56
N ASN A 138 -14.51 8.61 7.93
CA ASN A 138 -15.55 7.90 7.19
C ASN A 138 -16.33 8.95 6.39
N MET A 139 -16.17 8.95 5.07
CA MET A 139 -16.73 9.95 4.18
C MET A 139 -17.72 9.30 3.20
N THR A 140 -18.75 10.06 2.83
CA THR A 140 -19.64 9.69 1.72
C THR A 140 -19.46 10.71 0.62
N LEU A 141 -19.12 10.25 -0.58
CA LEU A 141 -18.91 11.06 -1.77
C LEU A 141 -20.19 11.02 -2.63
N ASP A 142 -20.65 12.19 -3.07
CA ASP A 142 -21.80 12.39 -3.95
C ASP A 142 -23.07 11.65 -3.49
N GLY A 143 -23.20 11.42 -2.18
CA GLY A 143 -24.32 10.72 -1.56
C GLY A 143 -24.38 9.21 -1.81
N LYS A 144 -23.39 8.61 -2.47
CA LYS A 144 -23.42 7.21 -2.90
C LYS A 144 -22.21 6.39 -2.47
N SER A 145 -21.01 6.87 -2.75
CA SER A 145 -19.78 6.12 -2.52
C SER A 145 -19.25 6.34 -1.12
N LYS A 146 -19.08 5.26 -0.34
CA LYS A 146 -18.44 5.32 0.97
C LYS A 146 -16.94 5.19 0.82
N PHE A 147 -16.21 6.09 1.46
CA PHE A 147 -14.77 6.13 1.48
C PHE A 147 -14.25 6.18 2.92
N VAL A 148 -13.28 5.35 3.23
CA VAL A 148 -12.64 5.32 4.56
C VAL A 148 -11.16 5.60 4.40
N LEU A 149 -10.71 6.67 5.04
CA LEU A 149 -9.31 7.03 5.11
C LEU A 149 -8.81 6.87 6.54
N VAL A 150 -7.62 6.29 6.68
CA VAL A 150 -6.93 6.17 7.96
C VAL A 150 -5.58 6.86 7.85
N ILE A 151 -5.32 7.81 8.75
CA ILE A 151 -4.05 8.53 8.85
C ILE A 151 -3.47 8.27 10.24
N GLU A 152 -2.24 7.81 10.32
CA GLU A 152 -1.53 7.66 11.58
C GLU A 152 -0.70 8.91 11.87
N THR A 153 -0.74 9.36 13.14
CA THR A 153 -0.01 10.54 13.63
C THR A 153 0.68 10.21 14.95
N ASP A 154 1.81 10.85 15.21
CA ASP A 154 2.57 10.62 16.45
C ASP A 154 1.90 11.27 17.65
N LYS A 155 1.26 12.43 17.44
CA LYS A 155 0.58 13.18 18.50
C LYS A 155 -0.90 13.36 18.19
N GLN A 156 -1.67 13.59 19.26
CA GLN A 156 -3.12 13.78 19.18
C GLN A 156 -3.51 14.99 18.33
N ASP A 157 -2.76 16.08 18.42
CA ASP A 157 -3.10 17.37 17.80
C ASP A 157 -2.42 17.59 16.44
N ASP A 158 -1.67 16.60 15.93
CA ASP A 158 -0.91 16.74 14.67
C ASP A 158 -1.80 17.09 13.48
N LEU A 159 -3.02 16.55 13.38
CA LEU A 159 -3.94 16.90 12.31
C LEU A 159 -4.52 18.31 12.43
N GLN A 160 -4.68 18.82 13.63
CA GLN A 160 -5.21 20.17 13.87
C GLN A 160 -4.23 21.24 13.38
N SER A 161 -2.93 20.97 13.53
CA SER A 161 -1.84 21.85 13.07
C SER A 161 -1.34 21.53 11.67
N ALA A 162 -1.87 20.46 11.03
CA ALA A 162 -1.42 20.03 9.71
C ALA A 162 -1.80 21.03 8.62
N SER A 163 -0.91 21.18 7.65
CA SER A 163 -1.14 21.94 6.42
C SER A 163 -1.48 21.00 5.24
N GLY A 164 -1.92 21.58 4.13
CA GLY A 164 -2.24 20.85 2.91
C GLY A 164 -3.43 19.91 3.05
N ILE A 165 -3.41 18.78 2.37
CA ILE A 165 -4.53 17.83 2.29
C ILE A 165 -4.97 17.34 3.67
N ARG A 166 -4.04 17.01 4.58
CA ARG A 166 -4.35 16.53 5.94
C ARG A 166 -5.16 17.56 6.73
N GLY A 167 -4.70 18.81 6.75
CA GLY A 167 -5.40 19.90 7.44
C GLY A 167 -6.74 20.23 6.80
N THR A 168 -6.83 20.20 5.47
CA THR A 168 -8.08 20.43 4.74
C THR A 168 -9.11 19.34 5.05
N LEU A 169 -8.71 18.07 5.08
CA LEU A 169 -9.58 16.95 5.47
C LEU A 169 -10.09 17.10 6.91
N TYR A 170 -9.18 17.37 7.84
CA TYR A 170 -9.53 17.54 9.25
C TYR A 170 -10.53 18.69 9.44
N ASN A 171 -10.20 19.87 8.93
CA ASN A 171 -11.04 21.05 9.02
C ASN A 171 -12.37 20.88 8.27
N GLY A 172 -12.35 20.27 7.08
CA GLY A 172 -13.54 20.01 6.29
C GLY A 172 -14.51 19.04 6.98
N CYS A 173 -13.98 18.01 7.67
CA CYS A 173 -14.82 17.07 8.41
C CYS A 173 -15.38 17.64 9.71
N LEU A 174 -14.62 18.47 10.45
CA LEU A 174 -15.07 19.12 11.67
C LEU A 174 -16.05 20.26 11.40
N SER A 175 -15.85 21.01 10.31
CA SER A 175 -16.71 22.13 9.94
C SER A 175 -17.97 21.73 9.17
N HIS A 176 -18.28 20.43 9.12
CA HIS A 176 -19.46 19.90 8.43
C HIS A 176 -20.77 20.25 9.16
N HIS A 177 -20.95 21.52 9.46
CA HIS A 177 -22.26 22.11 9.72
C HIS A 177 -22.89 22.53 8.38
N PRO A 178 -24.18 22.27 8.19
CA PRO A 178 -24.84 22.23 6.86
C PRO A 178 -24.95 23.56 6.13
N SER A 179 -24.21 24.60 6.47
CA SER A 179 -24.63 25.93 6.05
C SER A 179 -23.77 26.66 5.02
N SER A 180 -22.54 26.30 4.68
CA SER A 180 -21.86 27.09 3.63
C SER A 180 -20.58 26.50 2.99
N LYS A 181 -19.89 25.54 3.60
CA LYS A 181 -18.62 25.07 3.05
C LYS A 181 -18.69 23.57 2.72
N LYS A 182 -18.36 23.22 1.48
CA LYS A 182 -18.33 21.84 1.01
C LYS A 182 -16.88 21.37 0.89
N LEU A 183 -16.59 20.19 1.43
CA LEU A 183 -15.33 19.52 1.20
C LEU A 183 -15.40 18.80 -0.16
N VAL A 184 -14.48 19.11 -1.03
CA VAL A 184 -14.35 18.53 -2.36
C VAL A 184 -13.03 17.76 -2.40
N LEU A 185 -13.08 16.52 -2.87
CA LEU A 185 -11.92 15.64 -3.02
C LEU A 185 -11.70 15.32 -4.48
N ASP A 186 -10.46 15.40 -4.91
CA ASP A 186 -10.00 14.82 -6.15
C ASP A 186 -9.40 13.44 -5.82
N LEU A 187 -9.99 12.37 -6.33
CA LEU A 187 -9.71 10.99 -5.93
C LEU A 187 -9.37 10.14 -7.15
N TYR A 188 -8.32 9.34 -7.06
CA TYR A 188 -8.05 8.31 -8.04
C TYR A 188 -9.04 7.15 -7.86
N PRO A 189 -9.92 6.86 -8.85
CA PRO A 189 -11.11 6.05 -8.60
C PRO A 189 -10.81 4.56 -8.29
N ARG A 190 -9.70 4.01 -8.80
CA ARG A 190 -9.35 2.60 -8.62
C ARG A 190 -8.45 2.36 -7.43
N THR A 191 -7.47 3.21 -7.22
CA THR A 191 -6.54 3.11 -6.07
C THR A 191 -7.08 3.77 -4.82
N GLN A 192 -8.12 4.60 -4.95
CA GLN A 192 -8.72 5.38 -3.86
C GLN A 192 -7.71 6.30 -3.14
N ILE A 193 -6.69 6.73 -3.86
CA ILE A 193 -5.72 7.71 -3.35
C ILE A 193 -6.29 9.11 -3.56
N ILE A 194 -6.26 9.94 -2.51
CA ILE A 194 -6.66 11.35 -2.61
C ILE A 194 -5.54 12.11 -3.33
N ALA A 195 -5.88 12.70 -4.47
CA ALA A 195 -4.97 13.56 -5.24
C ALA A 195 -4.90 14.96 -4.64
N ASP A 196 -6.06 15.52 -4.28
CA ASP A 196 -6.19 16.84 -3.65
C ASP A 196 -7.46 16.93 -2.81
N ALA A 197 -7.48 17.89 -1.88
CA ALA A 197 -8.64 18.21 -1.05
C ALA A 197 -8.79 19.73 -0.89
N ARG A 198 -10.00 20.25 -1.10
CA ARG A 198 -10.30 21.69 -1.00
C ARG A 198 -11.65 21.93 -0.35
N ILE A 199 -11.75 23.04 0.36
CA ILE A 199 -13.01 23.51 0.96
C ILE A 199 -13.53 24.65 0.05
N VAL A 200 -14.75 24.48 -0.45
CA VAL A 200 -15.43 25.41 -1.37
C VAL A 200 -16.65 26.01 -0.71
#